data_63ab34db3c3480be11392fa4b53a25f7
#
_entry.id   63ab34db3c3480be11392fa4b53a25f7
#
_cell.length_a   1.000
_cell.length_b   1.000
_cell.length_c   1.000
_cell.angle_alpha   90.00
_cell.angle_beta   90.00
_cell.angle_gamma   90.00
#
_symmetry.space_group_name_H-M   'P 1'
#
loop_
_entity.id
_entity.type
_entity.pdbx_description
1 polymer ?
#
loop_
_entity_poly.entity_id
_entity_poly.type
_entity_poly.pdbx_seq_one_letter_code
_entity_poly.pdbx_strand_id
1 'polypeptide(L)'
;MRRIVAFNRVSADGYFSAPDGNLNWVVPEEEIDKQATQNMSGQGTLMFGRRTYEMFASFWPHQLDQPAGAEDPHSPGRRPPEMHAMAVYINDAIKIVFSRTLKDVRWKNSRLLGKFDPREVERIKQEPGGDIMIFGSGTIVSQLAQNDLIDEYQFVTGPVLLGDGKSLTSGISKTVPLTLVEAKPYKSGNVMLRYQRRT
;
A
#
# COMPACT_ATOMS: atom_id res chain seq x y z
N MET A 1 2.59 -9.48 -18.60
CA MET A 1 3.47 -8.89 -17.53
C MET A 1 2.56 -8.27 -16.48
N ARG A 2 2.79 -8.56 -15.20
CA ARG A 2 2.01 -8.04 -14.07
C ARG A 2 2.26 -6.54 -13.90
N ARG A 3 1.23 -5.78 -13.53
CA ARG A 3 1.41 -4.36 -13.20
C ARG A 3 1.83 -4.20 -11.74
N ILE A 4 2.58 -3.15 -11.46
CA ILE A 4 2.84 -2.67 -10.10
C ILE A 4 1.95 -1.45 -9.85
N VAL A 5 1.11 -1.55 -8.84
CA VAL A 5 0.18 -0.51 -8.42
C VAL A 5 0.58 0.00 -7.03
N ALA A 6 0.92 1.28 -6.94
CA ALA A 6 1.25 1.93 -5.69
C ALA A 6 0.02 2.63 -5.12
N PHE A 7 -0.61 2.02 -4.10
CA PHE A 7 -1.74 2.60 -3.38
C PHE A 7 -1.26 3.26 -2.10
N ASN A 8 -1.49 4.56 -1.95
CA ASN A 8 -1.01 5.32 -0.80
C ASN A 8 -2.03 6.36 -0.35
N ARG A 9 -2.23 6.46 0.97
CA ARG A 9 -2.91 7.59 1.57
C ARG A 9 -1.90 8.71 1.79
N VAL A 10 -2.25 9.93 1.40
CA VAL A 10 -1.40 11.12 1.52
C VAL A 10 -2.20 12.29 2.07
N SER A 11 -1.54 13.15 2.85
CA SER A 11 -2.12 14.42 3.28
C SER A 11 -2.26 15.39 2.08
N ALA A 12 -3.01 16.45 2.24
CA ALA A 12 -3.19 17.47 1.19
C ALA A 12 -1.86 18.16 0.80
N ASP A 13 -0.88 18.18 1.70
CA ASP A 13 0.48 18.67 1.47
C ASP A 13 1.49 17.57 1.11
N GLY A 14 1.03 16.33 0.80
CA GLY A 14 1.81 15.30 0.13
C GLY A 14 2.60 14.35 1.02
N TYR A 15 2.37 14.32 2.33
CA TYR A 15 3.01 13.37 3.24
C TYR A 15 2.18 12.09 3.40
N PHE A 16 2.84 10.92 3.44
CA PHE A 16 2.15 9.64 3.64
C PHE A 16 2.15 9.18 5.11
N SER A 17 2.93 9.79 5.95
CA SER A 17 2.89 9.62 7.41
C SER A 17 3.42 10.85 8.12
N ALA A 18 3.03 11.05 9.37
CA ALA A 18 3.63 12.04 10.26
C ALA A 18 5.14 11.75 10.47
N PRO A 19 5.92 12.69 11.03
CA PRO A 19 7.37 12.52 11.24
C PRO A 19 7.73 11.28 12.05
N ASP A 20 6.94 10.96 13.09
CA ASP A 20 7.09 9.76 13.92
C ASP A 20 6.64 8.46 13.23
N GLY A 21 5.96 8.59 12.10
CA GLY A 21 5.45 7.46 11.29
C GLY A 21 4.02 7.06 11.59
N ASN A 22 3.28 7.77 12.48
CA ASN A 22 1.88 7.48 12.73
C ASN A 22 0.98 7.86 11.55
N LEU A 23 -0.21 7.26 11.52
CA LEU A 23 -1.23 7.44 10.49
C LEU A 23 -2.56 7.95 11.08
N ASN A 24 -2.54 8.50 12.31
CA ASN A 24 -3.75 8.93 13.03
C ASN A 24 -4.49 10.08 12.34
N TRP A 25 -3.85 10.74 11.40
CA TRP A 25 -4.41 11.79 10.56
C TRP A 25 -5.30 11.27 9.42
N VAL A 26 -5.24 9.96 9.11
CA VAL A 26 -5.99 9.38 8.01
C VAL A 26 -7.48 9.43 8.29
N VAL A 27 -8.21 10.05 7.37
CA VAL A 27 -9.68 10.08 7.42
C VAL A 27 -10.22 8.81 6.79
N PRO A 28 -11.00 7.97 7.52
CA PRO A 28 -11.60 6.76 6.98
C PRO A 28 -12.58 7.08 5.85
N GLU A 29 -12.68 6.17 4.86
CA GLU A 29 -13.66 6.24 3.78
C GLU A 29 -14.06 4.82 3.37
N GLU A 30 -15.23 4.39 3.80
CA GLU A 30 -15.74 3.04 3.56
C GLU A 30 -15.84 2.69 2.08
N GLU A 31 -16.19 3.65 1.23
CA GLU A 31 -16.33 3.39 -0.21
C GLU A 31 -14.99 3.05 -0.86
N ILE A 32 -13.88 3.67 -0.39
CA ILE A 32 -12.53 3.34 -0.84
C ILE A 32 -12.16 1.92 -0.39
N ASP A 33 -12.46 1.57 0.85
CA ASP A 33 -12.13 0.27 1.42
C ASP A 33 -12.94 -0.85 0.74
N LYS A 34 -14.23 -0.59 0.41
CA LYS A 34 -15.08 -1.48 -0.40
C LYS A 34 -14.52 -1.68 -1.81
N GLN A 35 -14.16 -0.61 -2.49
CA GLN A 35 -13.58 -0.69 -3.83
C GLN A 35 -12.23 -1.44 -3.84
N ALA A 36 -11.38 -1.17 -2.85
CA ALA A 36 -10.13 -1.91 -2.69
C ALA A 36 -10.40 -3.41 -2.56
N THR A 37 -11.36 -3.81 -1.72
CA THR A 37 -11.73 -5.21 -1.51
C THR A 37 -12.31 -5.86 -2.76
N GLN A 38 -13.17 -5.17 -3.51
CA GLN A 38 -13.78 -5.67 -4.75
C GLN A 38 -12.75 -5.95 -5.85
N ASN A 39 -11.67 -5.17 -5.88
CA ASN A 39 -10.58 -5.35 -6.85
C ASN A 39 -9.57 -6.44 -6.43
N MET A 40 -9.70 -6.98 -5.21
CA MET A 40 -8.86 -8.03 -4.68
C MET A 40 -9.41 -9.42 -5.06
N SER A 41 -9.05 -9.92 -6.22
CA SER A 41 -9.44 -11.26 -6.68
C SER A 41 -8.24 -12.20 -6.80
N GLY A 42 -8.44 -13.47 -6.42
CA GLY A 42 -7.40 -14.49 -6.49
C GLY A 42 -6.24 -14.27 -5.49
N GLN A 43 -5.15 -14.99 -5.70
CA GLN A 43 -3.96 -14.82 -4.88
C GLN A 43 -3.18 -13.57 -5.33
N GLY A 44 -3.31 -12.49 -4.58
CA GLY A 44 -2.57 -11.24 -4.80
C GLY A 44 -1.09 -11.34 -4.49
N THR A 45 -0.35 -10.31 -4.86
CA THR A 45 1.03 -10.13 -4.42
C THR A 45 1.18 -8.73 -3.83
N LEU A 46 1.77 -8.66 -2.65
CA LEU A 46 2.06 -7.42 -1.94
C LEU A 46 3.56 -7.21 -1.88
N MET A 47 4.01 -5.98 -2.05
CA MET A 47 5.43 -5.64 -1.99
C MET A 47 5.68 -4.64 -0.85
N PHE A 48 6.68 -4.93 -0.03
CA PHE A 48 6.95 -4.20 1.19
C PHE A 48 8.43 -3.87 1.37
N GLY A 49 8.70 -2.75 2.03
CA GLY A 49 9.90 -2.57 2.82
C GLY A 49 9.70 -3.07 4.25
N ARG A 50 10.80 -3.19 5.01
CA ARG A 50 10.80 -3.76 6.36
C ARG A 50 9.72 -3.18 7.28
N ARG A 51 9.68 -1.86 7.45
CA ARG A 51 8.78 -1.20 8.42
C ARG A 51 7.31 -1.48 8.13
N THR A 52 6.91 -1.38 6.86
CA THR A 52 5.53 -1.66 6.46
C THR A 52 5.20 -3.14 6.62
N TYR A 53 6.15 -4.03 6.29
CA TYR A 53 5.98 -5.46 6.52
C TYR A 53 5.76 -5.77 8.01
N GLU A 54 6.60 -5.25 8.90
CA GLU A 54 6.49 -5.45 10.35
C GLU A 54 5.14 -4.94 10.89
N MET A 55 4.70 -3.76 10.46
CA MET A 55 3.40 -3.18 10.81
C MET A 55 2.24 -4.06 10.32
N PHE A 56 2.27 -4.51 9.08
CA PHE A 56 1.22 -5.38 8.52
C PHE A 56 1.22 -6.75 9.19
N ALA A 57 2.37 -7.34 9.43
CA ALA A 57 2.51 -8.65 10.08
C ALA A 57 2.08 -8.65 11.54
N SER A 58 2.15 -7.51 12.24
CA SER A 58 1.65 -7.38 13.60
C SER A 58 0.13 -7.16 13.68
N PHE A 59 -0.50 -6.71 12.61
CA PHE A 59 -1.93 -6.36 12.61
C PHE A 59 -2.80 -7.41 11.89
N TRP A 60 -2.51 -7.69 10.61
CA TRP A 60 -3.42 -8.45 9.74
C TRP A 60 -3.66 -9.91 10.12
N PRO A 61 -2.69 -10.69 10.65
CA PRO A 61 -2.97 -12.05 11.12
C PRO A 61 -4.05 -12.11 12.20
N HIS A 62 -4.03 -11.16 13.14
CA HIS A 62 -5.00 -11.09 14.23
C HIS A 62 -6.40 -10.67 13.78
N GLN A 63 -6.54 -10.11 12.59
CA GLN A 63 -7.84 -9.72 12.05
C GLN A 63 -8.67 -10.92 11.59
N LEU A 64 -8.06 -12.08 11.34
CA LEU A 64 -8.76 -13.32 10.98
C LEU A 64 -9.53 -13.93 12.15
N ASP A 65 -9.03 -13.75 13.36
CA ASP A 65 -9.61 -14.33 14.58
C ASP A 65 -10.82 -13.55 15.09
N GLN A 66 -11.11 -12.40 14.49
CA GLN A 66 -12.19 -11.51 14.90
C GLN A 66 -13.41 -11.67 13.96
N PRO A 67 -14.58 -12.04 14.45
CA PRO A 67 -15.76 -12.18 13.61
C PRO A 67 -16.17 -10.83 12.99
N ALA A 68 -16.78 -10.90 11.80
CA ALA A 68 -17.39 -9.73 11.17
C ALA A 68 -18.43 -9.12 12.13
N GLY A 69 -18.37 -7.80 12.33
CA GLY A 69 -19.26 -7.08 13.26
C GLY A 69 -18.81 -7.08 14.73
N ALA A 70 -17.64 -7.63 15.06
CA ALA A 70 -17.02 -7.45 16.37
C ALA A 70 -16.67 -5.97 16.62
N GLU A 71 -16.63 -5.56 17.88
CA GLU A 71 -16.15 -4.22 18.25
C GLU A 71 -14.66 -4.10 17.88
N ASP A 72 -14.29 -2.99 17.25
CA ASP A 72 -12.89 -2.71 16.94
C ASP A 72 -12.23 -2.02 18.13
N PRO A 73 -11.27 -2.64 18.83
CA PRO A 73 -10.61 -2.02 19.96
C PRO A 73 -9.75 -0.81 19.59
N HIS A 74 -9.47 -0.61 18.29
CA HIS A 74 -8.63 0.48 17.78
C HIS A 74 -9.41 1.57 17.03
N SER A 75 -10.74 1.34 16.84
CA SER A 75 -11.61 2.29 16.17
C SER A 75 -13.00 2.21 16.79
N PRO A 76 -13.63 3.34 17.18
CA PRO A 76 -14.97 3.30 17.74
C PRO A 76 -15.98 2.84 16.68
N GLY A 77 -16.58 1.68 16.90
CA GLY A 77 -17.60 1.11 16.03
C GLY A 77 -17.44 -0.39 15.77
N ARG A 78 -18.43 -0.95 15.06
CA ARG A 78 -18.37 -2.35 14.62
C ARG A 78 -17.46 -2.47 13.42
N ARG A 79 -16.68 -3.54 13.36
CA ARG A 79 -15.84 -3.87 12.21
C ARG A 79 -16.68 -4.02 10.95
N PRO A 80 -16.35 -3.29 9.88
CA PRO A 80 -17.00 -3.48 8.60
C PRO A 80 -16.72 -4.89 8.06
N PRO A 81 -17.69 -5.52 7.36
CA PRO A 81 -17.47 -6.83 6.71
C PRO A 81 -16.28 -6.84 5.78
N GLU A 82 -15.97 -5.70 5.16
CA GLU A 82 -14.84 -5.50 4.25
C GLU A 82 -13.49 -5.69 4.94
N MET A 83 -13.39 -5.39 6.23
CA MET A 83 -12.17 -5.59 7.01
C MET A 83 -11.78 -7.07 7.08
N HIS A 84 -12.75 -7.97 7.28
CA HIS A 84 -12.50 -9.41 7.29
C HIS A 84 -12.07 -9.91 5.90
N ALA A 85 -12.77 -9.50 4.85
CA ALA A 85 -12.41 -9.87 3.47
C ALA A 85 -11.00 -9.38 3.11
N MET A 86 -10.65 -8.16 3.51
CA MET A 86 -9.30 -7.62 3.34
C MET A 86 -8.26 -8.41 4.13
N ALA A 87 -8.58 -8.81 5.37
CA ALA A 87 -7.70 -9.64 6.18
C ALA A 87 -7.43 -10.99 5.52
N VAL A 88 -8.45 -11.66 4.99
CA VAL A 88 -8.30 -12.91 4.24
C VAL A 88 -7.37 -12.70 3.05
N TYR A 89 -7.65 -11.72 2.21
CA TYR A 89 -6.85 -11.43 1.02
C TYR A 89 -5.38 -11.13 1.38
N ILE A 90 -5.13 -10.23 2.32
CA ILE A 90 -3.77 -9.82 2.70
C ILE A 90 -2.99 -10.98 3.31
N ASN A 91 -3.64 -11.83 4.13
CA ASN A 91 -2.99 -13.00 4.70
C ASN A 91 -2.66 -14.06 3.65
N ASP A 92 -3.50 -14.25 2.64
CA ASP A 92 -3.29 -15.25 1.58
C ASP A 92 -2.37 -14.77 0.46
N ALA A 93 -2.25 -13.47 0.27
CA ALA A 93 -1.35 -12.90 -0.72
C ALA A 93 0.11 -13.36 -0.55
N ILE A 94 0.87 -13.38 -1.64
CA ILE A 94 2.33 -13.50 -1.60
C ILE A 94 2.92 -12.16 -1.14
N LYS A 95 3.80 -12.17 -0.14
CA LYS A 95 4.47 -10.96 0.36
C LYS A 95 5.92 -10.96 -0.09
N ILE A 96 6.32 -9.96 -0.84
CA ILE A 96 7.69 -9.71 -1.24
C ILE A 96 8.26 -8.61 -0.36
N VAL A 97 9.30 -8.93 0.39
CA VAL A 97 9.85 -8.04 1.41
C VAL A 97 11.29 -7.67 1.08
N PHE A 98 11.55 -6.40 0.81
CA PHE A 98 12.91 -5.89 0.64
C PHE A 98 13.48 -5.42 1.97
N SER A 99 14.54 -6.08 2.44
CA SER A 99 15.24 -5.69 3.66
C SER A 99 16.68 -6.16 3.67
N ARG A 100 17.59 -5.28 4.11
CA ARG A 100 19.00 -5.60 4.39
C ARG A 100 19.24 -6.02 5.84
N THR A 101 18.25 -5.86 6.70
CA THR A 101 18.39 -6.01 8.15
C THR A 101 17.52 -7.10 8.75
N LEU A 102 16.40 -7.47 8.11
CA LEU A 102 15.65 -8.67 8.48
C LEU A 102 16.48 -9.91 8.15
N LYS A 103 16.47 -10.88 9.05
CA LYS A 103 17.10 -12.18 8.86
C LYS A 103 16.12 -13.22 8.35
N ASP A 104 14.84 -13.10 8.74
CA ASP A 104 13.77 -13.99 8.34
C ASP A 104 12.43 -13.23 8.24
N VAL A 105 11.44 -13.87 7.64
CA VAL A 105 10.05 -13.41 7.54
C VAL A 105 9.13 -14.57 7.94
N ARG A 106 8.35 -14.39 9.01
CA ARG A 106 7.55 -15.46 9.61
C ARG A 106 6.08 -15.45 9.19
N TRP A 107 5.60 -14.36 8.64
CA TRP A 107 4.24 -14.30 8.15
C TRP A 107 4.09 -15.20 6.92
N LYS A 108 3.05 -16.05 6.89
CA LYS A 108 2.83 -17.01 5.81
C LYS A 108 2.94 -16.36 4.42
N ASN A 109 3.40 -17.10 3.44
CA ASN A 109 3.56 -16.67 2.05
C ASN A 109 4.51 -15.47 1.86
N SER A 110 5.45 -15.25 2.78
CA SER A 110 6.43 -14.17 2.69
C SER A 110 7.74 -14.67 2.08
N ARG A 111 8.32 -13.86 1.18
CA ARG A 111 9.61 -14.06 0.53
C ARG A 111 10.50 -12.86 0.85
N LEU A 112 11.59 -13.10 1.60
CA LEU A 112 12.57 -12.07 1.91
C LEU A 112 13.55 -11.93 0.76
N LEU A 113 13.68 -10.73 0.26
CA LEU A 113 14.72 -10.30 -0.65
C LEU A 113 15.66 -9.33 0.09
N GLY A 114 16.91 -9.32 -0.29
CA GLY A 114 17.93 -8.47 0.34
C GLY A 114 17.78 -7.00 -0.04
N LYS A 115 18.84 -6.43 -0.62
CA LYS A 115 18.81 -5.08 -1.19
C LYS A 115 17.84 -5.05 -2.38
N PHE A 116 17.14 -3.93 -2.53
CA PHE A 116 16.34 -3.66 -3.73
C PHE A 116 17.21 -3.79 -4.98
N ASP A 117 16.76 -4.60 -5.94
CA ASP A 117 17.34 -4.78 -7.26
C ASP A 117 16.23 -4.63 -8.31
N PRO A 118 16.30 -3.64 -9.21
CA PRO A 118 15.32 -3.46 -10.28
C PRO A 118 15.14 -4.70 -11.16
N ARG A 119 16.21 -5.44 -11.44
CA ARG A 119 16.17 -6.65 -12.27
C ARG A 119 15.38 -7.78 -11.61
N GLU A 120 15.46 -7.89 -10.27
CA GLU A 120 14.66 -8.83 -9.52
C GLU A 120 13.18 -8.48 -9.59
N VAL A 121 12.85 -7.18 -9.48
CA VAL A 121 11.46 -6.70 -9.64
C VAL A 121 10.93 -6.99 -11.04
N GLU A 122 11.72 -6.78 -12.08
CA GLU A 122 11.34 -7.11 -13.45
C GLU A 122 11.06 -8.62 -13.62
N ARG A 123 11.88 -9.49 -13.01
CA ARG A 123 11.63 -10.94 -12.99
C ARG A 123 10.30 -11.28 -12.30
N ILE A 124 10.03 -10.67 -11.15
CA ILE A 124 8.78 -10.84 -10.41
C ILE A 124 7.57 -10.38 -11.24
N LYS A 125 7.71 -9.30 -12.02
CA LYS A 125 6.64 -8.86 -12.96
C LYS A 125 6.37 -9.90 -14.06
N GLN A 126 7.29 -10.79 -14.40
CA GLN A 126 7.11 -11.86 -15.39
C GLN A 126 6.51 -13.14 -14.77
N GLU A 127 6.52 -13.30 -13.44
CA GLU A 127 5.89 -14.44 -12.78
C GLU A 127 4.37 -14.46 -13.06
N PRO A 128 3.71 -15.63 -13.08
CA PRO A 128 2.26 -15.70 -13.21
C PRO A 128 1.58 -15.07 -11.98
N GLY A 129 0.41 -14.46 -12.18
CA GLY A 129 -0.40 -13.86 -11.11
C GLY A 129 -1.03 -12.55 -11.52
N GLY A 130 -1.84 -11.99 -10.62
CA GLY A 130 -2.45 -10.66 -10.74
C GLY A 130 -1.47 -9.53 -10.48
N ASP A 131 -1.99 -8.32 -10.39
CA ASP A 131 -1.20 -7.11 -10.10
C ASP A 131 -0.43 -7.21 -8.78
N ILE A 132 0.66 -6.49 -8.68
CA ILE A 132 1.50 -6.37 -7.48
C ILE A 132 1.11 -5.05 -6.81
N MET A 133 0.60 -5.14 -5.57
CA MET A 133 0.18 -3.97 -4.81
C MET A 133 1.26 -3.52 -3.84
N ILE A 134 1.42 -2.21 -3.70
CA ILE A 134 2.30 -1.60 -2.70
C ILE A 134 1.47 -0.68 -1.82
N PHE A 135 1.40 -1.02 -0.53
CA PHE A 135 0.75 -0.20 0.49
C PHE A 135 1.82 0.52 1.31
N GLY A 136 2.08 1.78 1.01
CA GLY A 136 3.12 2.53 1.70
C GLY A 136 4.53 2.04 1.36
N SER A 137 5.46 2.06 2.33
CA SER A 137 6.90 1.85 2.11
C SER A 137 7.54 2.91 1.21
N GLY A 138 7.52 4.16 1.64
CA GLY A 138 8.02 5.29 0.84
C GLY A 138 9.36 5.02 0.17
N THR A 139 10.30 4.36 0.86
CA THR A 139 11.59 3.98 0.27
C THR A 139 11.44 3.01 -0.92
N ILE A 140 10.51 2.04 -0.85
CA ILE A 140 10.29 1.10 -1.96
C ILE A 140 9.58 1.80 -3.11
N VAL A 141 8.56 2.62 -2.82
CA VAL A 141 7.87 3.43 -3.83
C VAL A 141 8.87 4.34 -4.56
N SER A 142 9.74 5.05 -3.83
CA SER A 142 10.77 5.91 -4.42
C SER A 142 11.73 5.13 -5.33
N GLN A 143 12.22 3.98 -4.87
CA GLN A 143 13.15 3.15 -5.64
C GLN A 143 12.50 2.59 -6.91
N LEU A 144 11.24 2.15 -6.82
CA LEU A 144 10.50 1.68 -7.99
C LEU A 144 10.20 2.80 -8.98
N ALA A 145 9.77 3.97 -8.49
CA ALA A 145 9.50 5.14 -9.32
C ALA A 145 10.77 5.65 -10.01
N GLN A 146 11.91 5.67 -9.30
CA GLN A 146 13.22 6.03 -9.86
C GLN A 146 13.64 5.12 -11.04
N ASN A 147 13.19 3.86 -11.04
CA ASN A 147 13.49 2.86 -12.06
C ASN A 147 12.34 2.60 -13.05
N ASP A 148 11.32 3.46 -13.09
CA ASP A 148 10.16 3.35 -14.00
C ASP A 148 9.37 2.04 -13.87
N LEU A 149 9.37 1.42 -12.70
CA LEU A 149 8.77 0.11 -12.47
C LEU A 149 7.31 0.15 -12.01
N ILE A 150 6.82 1.30 -11.54
CA ILE A 150 5.42 1.49 -11.16
C ILE A 150 4.60 1.82 -12.40
N ASP A 151 3.55 1.05 -12.63
CA ASP A 151 2.65 1.21 -13.78
C ASP A 151 1.47 2.15 -13.44
N GLU A 152 0.97 2.08 -12.19
CA GLU A 152 -0.15 2.91 -11.73
C GLU A 152 0.10 3.43 -10.31
N TYR A 153 -0.22 4.70 -10.10
CA TYR A 153 -0.22 5.35 -8.79
C TYR A 153 -1.66 5.69 -8.39
N GLN A 154 -2.03 5.27 -7.19
CA GLN A 154 -3.31 5.57 -6.58
C GLN A 154 -3.06 6.34 -5.29
N PHE A 155 -3.44 7.62 -5.28
CA PHE A 155 -3.32 8.47 -4.11
C PHE A 155 -4.70 8.77 -3.54
N VAL A 156 -4.91 8.41 -2.27
CA VAL A 156 -6.05 8.91 -1.50
C VAL A 156 -5.57 10.13 -0.76
N THR A 157 -5.88 11.30 -1.29
CA THR A 157 -5.50 12.58 -0.68
C THR A 157 -6.53 12.94 0.37
N GLY A 158 -6.11 12.95 1.63
CA GLY A 158 -6.94 13.34 2.77
C GLY A 158 -7.00 14.84 2.97
N PRO A 159 -8.09 15.38 3.54
CA PRO A 159 -8.31 16.82 3.74
C PRO A 159 -7.56 17.34 4.99
N VAL A 160 -6.28 17.03 5.10
CA VAL A 160 -5.44 17.37 6.25
C VAL A 160 -4.09 17.91 5.78
N LEU A 161 -3.60 18.95 6.42
CA LEU A 161 -2.23 19.44 6.29
C LEU A 161 -1.42 18.94 7.48
N LEU A 162 -0.27 18.33 7.24
CA LEU A 162 0.64 17.86 8.28
C LEU A 162 1.78 18.86 8.57
N GLY A 163 2.14 19.68 7.58
CA GLY A 163 3.25 20.64 7.67
C GLY A 163 4.64 20.01 7.66
N ASP A 164 4.79 18.80 8.19
CA ASP A 164 6.00 17.97 8.16
C ASP A 164 5.61 16.50 8.13
N GLY A 165 6.48 15.63 7.61
CA GLY A 165 6.20 14.20 7.50
C GLY A 165 7.14 13.46 6.56
N LYS A 166 6.78 12.22 6.28
CA LYS A 166 7.53 11.38 5.33
C LYS A 166 6.91 11.45 3.95
N SER A 167 7.72 11.79 2.94
CA SER A 167 7.33 11.81 1.54
C SER A 167 7.55 10.45 0.87
N LEU A 168 6.60 10.05 -0.01
CA LEU A 168 6.73 8.87 -0.86
C LEU A 168 7.82 9.03 -1.92
N THR A 169 8.15 10.26 -2.27
CA THR A 169 9.05 10.60 -3.38
C THR A 169 10.44 11.01 -2.91
N SER A 170 10.71 10.90 -1.60
CA SER A 170 12.03 11.16 -1.05
C SER A 170 13.08 10.24 -1.68
N GLY A 171 14.07 10.83 -2.35
CA GLY A 171 15.14 10.09 -3.05
C GLY A 171 14.89 9.84 -4.54
N ILE A 172 13.81 10.34 -5.12
CA ILE A 172 13.65 10.41 -6.58
C ILE A 172 14.47 11.60 -7.09
N SER A 173 15.37 11.36 -8.02
CA SER A 173 16.29 12.38 -8.59
C SER A 173 15.90 12.83 -10.00
N LYS A 174 14.81 12.31 -10.53
CA LYS A 174 14.29 12.65 -11.87
C LYS A 174 12.80 12.97 -11.81
N THR A 175 12.31 13.72 -12.79
CA THR A 175 10.87 13.89 -12.99
C THR A 175 10.25 12.60 -13.52
N VAL A 176 9.15 12.15 -12.95
CA VAL A 176 8.34 11.03 -13.41
C VAL A 176 7.01 11.58 -13.94
N PRO A 177 6.83 11.73 -15.25
CA PRO A 177 5.59 12.26 -15.80
C PRO A 177 4.46 11.26 -15.66
N LEU A 178 3.29 11.76 -15.27
CA LEU A 178 2.09 10.96 -15.02
C LEU A 178 0.93 11.48 -15.88
N THR A 179 0.04 10.57 -16.27
CA THR A 179 -1.24 10.88 -16.91
C THR A 179 -2.36 10.59 -15.93
N LEU A 180 -3.20 11.59 -15.65
CA LEU A 180 -4.38 11.41 -14.81
C LEU A 180 -5.40 10.50 -15.53
N VAL A 181 -5.83 9.44 -14.84
CA VAL A 181 -6.83 8.49 -15.31
C VAL A 181 -8.18 8.75 -14.65
N GLU A 182 -8.16 9.08 -13.35
CA GLU A 182 -9.37 9.30 -12.56
C GLU A 182 -9.10 10.28 -11.42
N ALA A 183 -10.07 11.13 -11.15
CA ALA A 183 -10.15 11.97 -9.95
C ALA A 183 -11.55 11.84 -9.37
N LYS A 184 -11.68 11.22 -8.19
CA LYS A 184 -12.97 10.97 -7.55
C LYS A 184 -12.99 11.56 -6.13
N PRO A 185 -13.83 12.59 -5.89
CA PRO A 185 -14.04 13.10 -4.55
C PRO A 185 -15.03 12.22 -3.76
N TYR A 186 -14.85 12.18 -2.44
CA TYR A 186 -15.71 11.46 -1.49
C TYR A 186 -16.31 12.42 -0.47
N LYS A 187 -17.40 11.99 0.18
CA LYS A 187 -18.10 12.80 1.19
C LYS A 187 -17.26 13.10 2.44
N SER A 188 -16.31 12.25 2.76
CA SER A 188 -15.32 12.44 3.83
C SER A 188 -14.34 13.61 3.57
N GLY A 189 -14.33 14.17 2.36
CA GLY A 189 -13.32 15.12 1.90
C GLY A 189 -12.08 14.47 1.29
N ASN A 190 -11.97 13.14 1.33
CA ASN A 190 -10.92 12.43 0.60
C ASN A 190 -11.11 12.57 -0.92
N VAL A 191 -9.99 12.57 -1.65
CA VAL A 191 -9.99 12.51 -3.12
C VAL A 191 -9.11 11.37 -3.57
N MET A 192 -9.67 10.42 -4.32
CA MET A 192 -8.89 9.38 -5.01
C MET A 192 -8.36 9.96 -6.32
N LEU A 193 -7.06 9.92 -6.49
CA LEU A 193 -6.37 10.27 -7.73
C LEU A 193 -5.67 9.02 -8.27
N ARG A 194 -6.01 8.64 -9.51
CA ARG A 194 -5.35 7.55 -10.21
C ARG A 194 -4.55 8.10 -11.37
N TYR A 195 -3.29 7.74 -11.40
CA TYR A 195 -2.38 8.13 -12.47
C TYR A 195 -1.71 6.90 -13.06
N GLN A 196 -1.49 6.93 -14.36
CA GLN A 196 -0.59 5.99 -15.04
C GLN A 196 0.72 6.68 -15.38
N ARG A 197 1.80 5.90 -15.35
CA ARG A 197 3.08 6.40 -15.83
C ARG A 197 2.97 6.73 -17.32
N ARG A 198 3.44 7.90 -17.68
CA ARG A 198 3.52 8.30 -19.09
C ARG A 198 4.75 7.65 -19.71
N THR A 199 4.53 6.82 -20.73
CA THR A 199 5.60 6.20 -21.54
C THR A 199 6.18 7.19 -22.53
#